data_74e76b85df7a210092b7b1ceeaaf480e
#
_entry.id   74e76b85df7a210092b7b1ceeaaf480e
#
_cell.length_a   1.000
_cell.length_b   1.000
_cell.length_c   1.000
_cell.angle_alpha   90.00
_cell.angle_beta   90.00
_cell.angle_gamma   90.00
#
_symmetry.space_group_name_H-M   'P 1'
#
loop_
_entity.id
_entity.type
_entity.pdbx_description
1 polymer ?
#
loop_
_entity_poly.entity_id
_entity_poly.type
_entity_poly.pdbx_seq_one_letter_code
_entity_poly.pdbx_strand_id
1 'polypeptide(L)'
;MSKMKGPAIFLAQFADEQAPFNSLDNISKWAGDLGYKGIQVSTGDNRFINLETAAESKDYCDEIIGICKNNGVEITELSTHLQGQLVACHPAYDTMFDAFAPNELRGNPSARQQWAVKELILAAKASKNLGLTAHATFSGALMWHTMYPWPQRPTGLVEAGFKELASRWLPILDA
;
A
#
# COMPACT_ATOMS: atom_id res chain seq x y z
N MET A 1 4.84 20.56 12.17
CA MET A 1 5.24 19.21 11.75
C MET A 1 6.57 18.87 12.38
N SER A 2 6.61 17.85 13.23
CA SER A 2 7.87 17.31 13.73
C SER A 2 8.65 16.77 12.53
N LYS A 3 9.89 17.25 12.31
CA LYS A 3 10.76 16.59 11.34
C LYS A 3 11.32 15.36 12.02
N MET A 4 10.73 14.20 11.74
CA MET A 4 11.27 12.93 12.22
C MET A 4 12.74 12.83 11.82
N LYS A 5 13.60 12.57 12.81
CA LYS A 5 15.01 12.32 12.60
C LYS A 5 15.33 10.95 13.15
N GLY A 6 15.56 10.01 12.27
CA GLY A 6 15.92 8.65 12.64
C GLY A 6 15.49 7.62 11.60
N PRO A 7 15.91 6.36 11.78
CA PRO A 7 15.53 5.29 10.87
C PRO A 7 14.04 4.96 10.98
N ALA A 8 13.44 4.58 9.87
CA ALA A 8 12.10 4.01 9.79
C ALA A 8 12.16 2.58 9.25
N ILE A 9 11.16 1.76 9.60
CA ILE A 9 11.09 0.36 9.19
C ILE A 9 9.75 0.01 8.57
N PHE A 10 9.76 -0.80 7.51
CA PHE A 10 8.57 -1.38 6.90
C PHE A 10 8.13 -2.62 7.68
N LEU A 11 6.88 -2.65 8.15
CA LEU A 11 6.41 -3.67 9.07
C LEU A 11 5.90 -4.96 8.41
N ALA A 12 5.40 -4.91 7.18
CA ALA A 12 4.69 -6.05 6.58
C ALA A 12 5.53 -7.34 6.52
N GLN A 13 6.84 -7.24 6.36
CA GLN A 13 7.74 -8.38 6.29
C GLN A 13 7.93 -9.11 7.65
N PHE A 14 7.49 -8.50 8.75
CA PHE A 14 7.59 -9.07 10.09
C PHE A 14 6.24 -9.55 10.62
N ALA A 15 5.13 -9.25 9.92
CA ALA A 15 3.78 -9.62 10.38
C ALA A 15 3.66 -11.14 10.59
N ASP A 16 3.28 -11.54 11.81
CA ASP A 16 3.16 -12.93 12.24
C ASP A 16 2.00 -13.08 13.24
N GLU A 17 1.56 -14.30 13.49
CA GLU A 17 0.53 -14.60 14.50
C GLU A 17 1.06 -14.51 15.94
N GLN A 18 2.37 -14.51 16.13
CA GLN A 18 3.00 -14.51 17.45
C GLN A 18 3.54 -13.12 17.80
N ALA A 19 3.50 -12.80 19.10
CA ALA A 19 4.13 -11.59 19.62
C ALA A 19 5.65 -11.60 19.37
N PRO A 20 6.27 -10.46 19.07
CA PRO A 20 5.69 -9.10 19.07
C PRO A 20 5.03 -8.68 17.76
N PHE A 21 4.84 -9.57 16.80
CA PHE A 21 4.49 -9.26 15.39
C PHE A 21 3.00 -9.39 15.07
N ASN A 22 2.16 -9.59 16.09
CA ASN A 22 0.74 -9.94 15.98
C ASN A 22 -0.23 -8.78 16.20
N SER A 23 0.25 -7.59 16.51
CA SER A 23 -0.58 -6.38 16.66
C SER A 23 0.25 -5.11 16.46
N LEU A 24 -0.44 -4.00 16.15
CA LEU A 24 0.22 -2.71 15.98
C LEU A 24 0.94 -2.28 17.27
N ASP A 25 0.33 -2.47 18.43
CA ASP A 25 0.94 -2.09 19.71
C ASP A 25 2.25 -2.84 19.95
N ASN A 26 2.22 -4.18 19.84
CA ASN A 26 3.38 -5.01 20.08
C ASN A 26 4.53 -4.72 19.08
N ILE A 27 4.21 -4.61 17.78
CA ILE A 27 5.24 -4.42 16.76
C ILE A 27 5.81 -3.00 16.77
N SER A 28 5.00 -2.00 17.11
CA SER A 28 5.47 -0.62 17.26
C SER A 28 6.37 -0.48 18.49
N LYS A 29 6.05 -1.17 19.59
CA LYS A 29 6.92 -1.26 20.76
C LYS A 29 8.26 -1.92 20.42
N TRP A 30 8.24 -3.06 19.73
CA TRP A 30 9.45 -3.74 19.27
C TRP A 30 10.32 -2.82 18.39
N ALA A 31 9.72 -2.10 17.45
CA ALA A 31 10.46 -1.16 16.60
C ALA A 31 11.07 0.00 17.42
N GLY A 32 10.32 0.56 18.38
CA GLY A 32 10.79 1.62 19.27
C GLY A 32 11.95 1.16 20.16
N ASP A 33 11.86 -0.03 20.73
CA ASP A 33 12.91 -0.64 21.58
C ASP A 33 14.21 -0.86 20.78
N LEU A 34 14.13 -1.12 19.46
CA LEU A 34 15.30 -1.20 18.57
C LEU A 34 15.85 0.18 18.14
N GLY A 35 15.20 1.27 18.54
CA GLY A 35 15.64 2.64 18.26
C GLY A 35 15.08 3.25 16.96
N TYR A 36 14.17 2.55 16.25
CA TYR A 36 13.45 3.15 15.13
C TYR A 36 12.59 4.33 15.60
N LYS A 37 12.44 5.32 14.72
CA LYS A 37 11.62 6.52 14.97
C LYS A 37 10.37 6.56 14.11
N GLY A 38 10.33 5.77 13.06
CA GLY A 38 9.21 5.68 12.16
C GLY A 38 8.90 4.27 11.72
N ILE A 39 7.64 4.07 11.36
CA ILE A 39 7.14 2.80 10.82
C ILE A 39 6.29 3.04 9.58
N GLN A 40 6.46 2.20 8.57
CA GLN A 40 5.56 2.10 7.43
C GLN A 40 4.58 0.96 7.69
N VAL A 41 3.28 1.26 7.63
CA VAL A 41 2.20 0.32 7.95
C VAL A 41 1.51 -0.16 6.67
N SER A 42 1.47 -1.48 6.46
CA SER A 42 0.71 -2.08 5.35
C SER A 42 -0.79 -2.08 5.64
N THR A 43 -1.59 -1.68 4.66
CA THR A 43 -3.06 -1.64 4.77
C THR A 43 -3.73 -2.99 4.56
N GLY A 44 -3.00 -4.01 4.14
CA GLY A 44 -3.54 -5.35 3.87
C GLY A 44 -3.68 -6.25 5.10
N ASP A 45 -3.41 -5.74 6.30
CA ASP A 45 -3.43 -6.52 7.54
C ASP A 45 -4.20 -5.81 8.65
N ASN A 46 -5.40 -6.31 8.94
CA ASN A 46 -6.30 -5.73 9.94
C ASN A 46 -5.76 -5.82 11.39
N ARG A 47 -4.71 -6.59 11.65
CA ARG A 47 -4.02 -6.60 12.95
C ARG A 47 -3.30 -5.28 13.23
N PHE A 48 -2.95 -4.55 12.18
CA PHE A 48 -2.23 -3.28 12.27
C PHE A 48 -3.13 -2.08 12.04
N ILE A 49 -4.01 -2.15 11.04
CA ILE A 49 -4.95 -1.08 10.72
C ILE A 49 -6.17 -1.63 9.99
N ASN A 50 -7.37 -1.28 10.43
CA ASN A 50 -8.58 -1.50 9.66
C ASN A 50 -8.74 -0.35 8.67
N LEU A 51 -8.52 -0.63 7.38
CA LEU A 51 -8.46 0.38 6.35
C LEU A 51 -9.80 1.11 6.14
N GLU A 52 -10.91 0.39 6.15
CA GLU A 52 -12.25 0.99 5.96
C GLU A 52 -12.56 1.95 7.13
N THR A 53 -12.32 1.49 8.36
CA THR A 53 -12.52 2.32 9.55
C THR A 53 -11.60 3.54 9.53
N ALA A 54 -10.33 3.39 9.15
CA ALA A 54 -9.39 4.50 9.08
C ALA A 54 -9.75 5.54 8.00
N ALA A 55 -10.36 5.08 6.89
CA ALA A 55 -10.84 5.98 5.84
C ALA A 55 -12.06 6.82 6.26
N GLU A 56 -12.86 6.34 7.22
CA GLU A 56 -14.12 6.95 7.64
C GLU A 56 -14.02 7.68 8.99
N SER A 57 -13.11 7.26 9.89
CA SER A 57 -13.04 7.73 11.27
C SER A 57 -11.70 8.38 11.59
N LYS A 58 -11.76 9.70 11.86
CA LYS A 58 -10.62 10.44 12.38
C LYS A 58 -10.26 10.00 13.81
N ASP A 59 -11.26 9.70 14.63
CA ASP A 59 -11.05 9.26 16.02
C ASP A 59 -10.28 7.94 16.06
N TYR A 60 -10.64 6.96 15.21
CA TYR A 60 -9.87 5.73 15.07
C TYR A 60 -8.42 6.00 14.64
N CYS A 61 -8.22 6.91 13.69
CA CYS A 61 -6.87 7.32 13.29
C CYS A 61 -6.08 7.94 14.42
N ASP A 62 -6.71 8.73 15.28
CA ASP A 62 -6.07 9.34 16.45
C ASP A 62 -5.69 8.28 17.50
N GLU A 63 -6.50 7.23 17.70
CA GLU A 63 -6.15 6.06 18.51
C GLU A 63 -4.92 5.34 17.96
N ILE A 64 -4.88 5.04 16.67
CA ILE A 64 -3.74 4.42 15.99
C ILE A 64 -2.46 5.25 16.15
N ILE A 65 -2.55 6.56 15.97
CA ILE A 65 -1.44 7.49 16.19
C ILE A 65 -0.99 7.45 17.67
N GLY A 66 -1.95 7.40 18.59
CA GLY A 66 -1.71 7.33 20.03
C GLY A 66 -0.91 6.07 20.41
N ILE A 67 -1.28 4.90 19.90
CA ILE A 67 -0.57 3.63 20.10
C ILE A 67 0.90 3.78 19.67
N CYS A 68 1.14 4.26 18.44
CA CYS A 68 2.49 4.43 17.92
C CYS A 68 3.33 5.41 18.77
N LYS A 69 2.76 6.56 19.13
CA LYS A 69 3.44 7.57 19.95
C LYS A 69 3.80 7.05 21.35
N ASN A 70 2.92 6.29 21.98
CA ASN A 70 3.19 5.68 23.29
C ASN A 70 4.39 4.73 23.24
N ASN A 71 4.65 4.14 22.08
CA ASN A 71 5.79 3.25 21.82
C ASN A 71 7.02 3.98 21.24
N GLY A 72 6.99 5.32 21.18
CA GLY A 72 8.12 6.15 20.75
C GLY A 72 8.40 6.16 19.24
N VAL A 73 7.42 5.75 18.40
CA VAL A 73 7.50 5.76 16.95
C VAL A 73 6.37 6.60 16.32
N GLU A 74 6.57 7.04 15.09
CA GLU A 74 5.56 7.73 14.28
C GLU A 74 5.25 6.92 13.01
N ILE A 75 4.00 6.95 12.54
CA ILE A 75 3.68 6.40 11.22
C ILE A 75 4.23 7.34 10.16
N THR A 76 5.12 6.84 9.30
CA THR A 76 5.69 7.63 8.20
C THR A 76 4.75 7.68 7.01
N GLU A 77 4.18 6.53 6.67
CA GLU A 77 3.28 6.33 5.55
C GLU A 77 2.50 5.03 5.69
N LEU A 78 1.36 4.93 5.03
CA LEU A 78 0.72 3.65 4.74
C LEU A 78 1.31 3.06 3.46
N SER A 79 1.15 1.75 3.27
CA SER A 79 1.56 1.08 2.03
C SER A 79 0.51 0.12 1.48
N THR A 80 0.36 0.16 0.15
CA THR A 80 -0.56 -0.66 -0.65
C THR A 80 0.16 -1.35 -1.80
N HIS A 81 1.33 -1.94 -1.53
CA HIS A 81 2.18 -2.49 -2.59
C HIS A 81 1.46 -3.52 -3.45
N LEU A 82 0.77 -4.50 -2.84
CA LEU A 82 0.07 -5.56 -3.57
C LEU A 82 -1.13 -5.01 -4.35
N GLN A 83 -1.92 -4.16 -3.72
CA GLN A 83 -3.09 -3.53 -4.35
C GLN A 83 -2.67 -2.63 -5.53
N GLY A 84 -1.65 -1.80 -5.34
CA GLY A 84 -1.13 -0.92 -6.40
C GLY A 84 -0.64 -1.69 -7.62
N GLN A 85 -0.04 -2.86 -7.42
CA GLN A 85 0.39 -3.73 -8.51
C GLN A 85 -0.78 -4.19 -9.39
N LEU A 86 -1.99 -4.30 -8.83
CA LEU A 86 -3.19 -4.78 -9.51
C LEU A 86 -3.96 -3.71 -10.28
N VAL A 87 -3.65 -2.43 -10.10
CA VAL A 87 -4.35 -1.31 -10.77
C VAL A 87 -4.13 -1.36 -12.28
N ALA A 88 -2.91 -1.63 -12.71
CA ALA A 88 -2.52 -1.61 -14.11
C ALA A 88 -1.75 -2.88 -14.50
N CYS A 89 -2.43 -4.02 -14.49
CA CYS A 89 -1.87 -5.32 -14.85
C CYS A 89 -2.05 -5.57 -16.36
N HIS A 90 -0.99 -6.05 -17.03
CA HIS A 90 -1.10 -6.56 -18.39
C HIS A 90 -1.70 -7.98 -18.36
N PRO A 91 -2.65 -8.33 -19.25
CA PRO A 91 -3.36 -9.62 -19.21
C PRO A 91 -2.46 -10.86 -19.17
N ALA A 92 -1.26 -10.80 -19.75
CA ALA A 92 -0.30 -11.90 -19.72
C ALA A 92 0.17 -12.27 -18.29
N TYR A 93 -0.01 -11.38 -17.32
CA TYR A 93 0.38 -11.57 -15.93
C TYR A 93 -0.80 -11.85 -14.98
N ASP A 94 -2.03 -11.92 -15.49
CA ASP A 94 -3.23 -12.05 -14.66
C ASP A 94 -3.16 -13.20 -13.67
N THR A 95 -2.77 -14.39 -14.11
CA THR A 95 -2.64 -15.57 -13.24
C THR A 95 -1.57 -15.39 -12.16
N MET A 96 -0.45 -14.72 -12.49
CA MET A 96 0.62 -14.48 -11.51
C MET A 96 0.17 -13.54 -10.39
N PHE A 97 -0.65 -12.56 -10.72
CA PHE A 97 -1.09 -11.55 -9.77
C PHE A 97 -2.36 -11.90 -9.01
N ASP A 98 -2.99 -13.03 -9.28
CA ASP A 98 -4.13 -13.52 -8.50
C ASP A 98 -3.81 -13.68 -7.01
N ALA A 99 -2.57 -14.05 -6.68
CA ALA A 99 -2.15 -14.19 -5.29
C ALA A 99 -2.11 -12.87 -4.48
N PHE A 100 -2.17 -11.72 -5.15
CA PHE A 100 -2.16 -10.40 -4.50
C PHE A 100 -3.56 -9.90 -4.13
N ALA A 101 -4.59 -10.62 -4.53
CA ALA A 101 -5.98 -10.31 -4.24
C ALA A 101 -6.60 -11.33 -3.28
N PRO A 102 -7.71 -10.98 -2.62
CA PRO A 102 -8.52 -11.93 -1.88
C PRO A 102 -8.92 -13.16 -2.72
N ASN A 103 -9.04 -14.31 -2.06
CA ASN A 103 -9.28 -15.58 -2.73
C ASN A 103 -10.52 -15.58 -3.63
N GLU A 104 -11.58 -14.89 -3.22
CA GLU A 104 -12.85 -14.76 -3.94
C GLU A 104 -12.77 -13.98 -5.25
N LEU A 105 -11.70 -13.22 -5.45
CA LEU A 105 -11.45 -12.41 -6.65
C LEU A 105 -10.49 -13.09 -7.64
N ARG A 106 -9.91 -14.22 -7.28
CA ARG A 106 -8.98 -14.95 -8.13
C ARG A 106 -9.67 -15.44 -9.40
N GLY A 107 -8.96 -15.40 -10.53
CA GLY A 107 -9.49 -15.73 -11.84
C GLY A 107 -10.46 -14.70 -12.43
N ASN A 108 -10.66 -13.55 -11.76
CA ASN A 108 -11.47 -12.46 -12.27
C ASN A 108 -10.67 -11.13 -12.31
N PRO A 109 -9.87 -10.89 -13.36
CA PRO A 109 -8.99 -9.72 -13.45
C PRO A 109 -9.72 -8.37 -13.32
N SER A 110 -10.95 -8.28 -13.86
CA SER A 110 -11.75 -7.06 -13.79
C SER A 110 -12.19 -6.73 -12.36
N ALA A 111 -12.75 -7.72 -11.64
CA ALA A 111 -13.16 -7.54 -10.25
C ALA A 111 -11.96 -7.26 -9.35
N ARG A 112 -10.83 -7.94 -9.59
CA ARG A 112 -9.56 -7.73 -8.88
C ARG A 112 -9.05 -6.30 -9.07
N GLN A 113 -9.08 -5.75 -10.28
CA GLN A 113 -8.69 -4.37 -10.53
C GLN A 113 -9.62 -3.38 -9.82
N GLN A 114 -10.93 -3.57 -9.90
CA GLN A 114 -11.90 -2.70 -9.23
C GLN A 114 -11.70 -2.69 -7.71
N TRP A 115 -11.47 -3.85 -7.12
CA TRP A 115 -11.11 -3.98 -5.70
C TRP A 115 -9.83 -3.20 -5.39
N ALA A 116 -8.78 -3.37 -6.17
CA ALA A 116 -7.51 -2.68 -5.95
C ALA A 116 -7.67 -1.15 -6.00
N VAL A 117 -8.43 -0.62 -6.95
CA VAL A 117 -8.74 0.81 -7.03
C VAL A 117 -9.50 1.28 -5.79
N LYS A 118 -10.53 0.52 -5.33
CA LYS A 118 -11.26 0.83 -4.10
C LYS A 118 -10.33 0.90 -2.89
N GLU A 119 -9.46 -0.09 -2.72
CA GLU A 119 -8.49 -0.15 -1.62
C GLU A 119 -7.54 1.06 -1.61
N LEU A 120 -7.06 1.47 -2.78
CA LEU A 120 -6.17 2.64 -2.90
C LEU A 120 -6.89 3.96 -2.58
N ILE A 121 -8.15 4.10 -2.98
CA ILE A 121 -8.99 5.25 -2.62
C ILE A 121 -9.21 5.30 -1.10
N LEU A 122 -9.51 4.16 -0.47
CA LEU A 122 -9.63 4.08 0.98
C LEU A 122 -8.30 4.44 1.66
N ALA A 123 -7.17 3.95 1.13
CA ALA A 123 -5.85 4.23 1.66
C ALA A 123 -5.46 5.72 1.54
N ALA A 124 -5.86 6.40 0.46
CA ALA A 124 -5.68 7.84 0.32
C ALA A 124 -6.47 8.62 1.41
N LYS A 125 -7.73 8.25 1.64
CA LYS A 125 -8.57 8.83 2.69
C LYS A 125 -8.01 8.57 4.10
N ALA A 126 -7.61 7.32 4.38
CA ALA A 126 -6.99 6.94 5.64
C ALA A 126 -5.68 7.72 5.88
N SER A 127 -4.82 7.85 4.86
CA SER A 127 -3.60 8.66 4.93
C SER A 127 -3.89 10.11 5.28
N LYS A 128 -4.93 10.71 4.68
CA LYS A 128 -5.38 12.06 5.00
C LYS A 128 -5.86 12.18 6.45
N ASN A 129 -6.67 11.22 6.94
CA ASN A 129 -7.15 11.20 8.32
C ASN A 129 -6.02 10.99 9.33
N LEU A 130 -5.00 10.23 8.99
CA LEU A 130 -3.76 10.06 9.77
C LEU A 130 -2.84 11.29 9.70
N GLY A 131 -3.11 12.27 8.83
CA GLY A 131 -2.26 13.44 8.63
C GLY A 131 -0.95 13.14 7.89
N LEU A 132 -0.90 12.06 7.12
CA LEU A 132 0.26 11.66 6.36
C LEU A 132 0.39 12.47 5.06
N THR A 133 1.62 12.68 4.61
CA THR A 133 1.94 13.41 3.37
C THR A 133 2.57 12.50 2.31
N ALA A 134 2.75 11.23 2.61
CA ALA A 134 3.31 10.23 1.72
C ALA A 134 2.53 8.92 1.80
N HIS A 135 2.54 8.16 0.71
CA HIS A 135 1.97 6.83 0.62
C HIS A 135 2.85 5.97 -0.30
N ALA A 136 3.20 4.76 0.15
CA ALA A 136 4.06 3.86 -0.61
C ALA A 136 3.23 2.84 -1.38
N THR A 137 3.43 2.72 -2.70
CA THR A 137 2.70 1.77 -3.53
C THR A 137 3.47 1.39 -4.79
N PHE A 138 3.04 0.32 -5.46
CA PHE A 138 3.42 0.02 -6.84
C PHE A 138 2.35 0.51 -7.80
N SER A 139 2.75 0.83 -9.03
CA SER A 139 1.84 1.42 -10.02
C SER A 139 1.22 0.40 -10.99
N GLY A 140 1.73 -0.83 -11.00
CA GLY A 140 1.28 -1.88 -11.91
C GLY A 140 2.39 -2.42 -12.83
N ALA A 141 2.02 -3.28 -13.77
CA ALA A 141 2.94 -4.07 -14.58
C ALA A 141 2.57 -4.10 -16.08
N LEU A 142 2.04 -3.01 -16.63
CA LEU A 142 1.62 -2.96 -18.05
C LEU A 142 2.76 -3.24 -19.03
N MET A 143 3.97 -2.77 -18.71
CA MET A 143 5.09 -2.73 -19.64
C MET A 143 6.24 -3.69 -19.27
N TRP A 144 6.08 -4.58 -18.31
CA TRP A 144 7.15 -5.47 -17.86
C TRP A 144 7.75 -6.30 -18.99
N HIS A 145 6.91 -6.86 -19.88
CA HIS A 145 7.36 -7.67 -21.03
C HIS A 145 8.12 -6.87 -22.09
N THR A 146 8.12 -5.53 -22.00
CA THR A 146 8.79 -4.65 -22.97
C THR A 146 10.14 -4.12 -22.46
N MET A 147 10.59 -4.55 -21.28
CA MET A 147 11.89 -4.12 -20.72
C MET A 147 13.08 -4.64 -21.55
N TYR A 148 12.93 -5.80 -22.20
CA TYR A 148 13.95 -6.33 -23.07
C TYR A 148 13.94 -5.61 -24.42
N PRO A 149 15.13 -5.19 -24.96
CA PRO A 149 15.18 -4.37 -26.17
C PRO A 149 14.94 -5.13 -27.48
N TRP A 150 14.90 -6.46 -27.45
CA TRP A 150 14.69 -7.28 -28.62
C TRP A 150 13.49 -8.25 -28.46
N PRO A 151 12.58 -8.34 -29.45
CA PRO A 151 12.48 -7.53 -30.67
C PRO A 151 12.24 -6.06 -30.37
N GLN A 152 12.58 -5.18 -31.31
CA GLN A 152 12.40 -3.74 -31.15
C GLN A 152 10.95 -3.39 -30.82
N ARG A 153 10.79 -2.50 -29.87
CA ARG A 153 9.47 -2.01 -29.47
C ARG A 153 8.87 -1.14 -30.60
N PRO A 154 7.58 -1.28 -30.92
CA PRO A 154 6.90 -0.35 -31.82
C PRO A 154 7.02 1.10 -31.32
N THR A 155 7.15 2.04 -32.25
CA THR A 155 7.09 3.46 -31.93
C THR A 155 5.75 3.79 -31.25
N GLY A 156 5.78 4.53 -30.15
CA GLY A 156 4.59 4.92 -29.39
C GLY A 156 4.11 3.91 -28.37
N LEU A 157 4.73 2.73 -28.25
CA LEU A 157 4.30 1.72 -27.25
C LEU A 157 4.45 2.21 -25.81
N VAL A 158 5.58 2.86 -25.49
CA VAL A 158 5.84 3.36 -24.13
C VAL A 158 4.87 4.48 -23.77
N GLU A 159 4.64 5.40 -24.69
CA GLU A 159 3.69 6.51 -24.54
C GLU A 159 2.26 5.99 -24.34
N ALA A 160 1.85 4.97 -25.09
CA ALA A 160 0.55 4.32 -24.92
C ALA A 160 0.43 3.66 -23.54
N GLY A 161 1.48 2.98 -23.07
CA GLY A 161 1.51 2.38 -21.74
C GLY A 161 1.39 3.40 -20.62
N PHE A 162 2.10 4.52 -20.69
CA PHE A 162 1.97 5.60 -19.71
C PHE A 162 0.60 6.28 -19.76
N LYS A 163 0.02 6.45 -20.94
CA LYS A 163 -1.33 7.01 -21.08
C LYS A 163 -2.38 6.10 -20.42
N GLU A 164 -2.29 4.81 -20.65
CA GLU A 164 -3.17 3.82 -20.01
C GLU A 164 -2.98 3.80 -18.47
N LEU A 165 -1.73 3.82 -18.01
CA LEU A 165 -1.41 3.90 -16.60
C LEU A 165 -2.05 5.13 -15.96
N ALA A 166 -1.86 6.30 -16.56
CA ALA A 166 -2.44 7.55 -16.08
C ALA A 166 -3.96 7.47 -15.99
N SER A 167 -4.65 6.92 -17.00
CA SER A 167 -6.11 6.81 -16.98
C SER A 167 -6.64 5.95 -15.84
N ARG A 168 -5.90 4.92 -15.45
CA ARG A 168 -6.27 4.02 -14.34
C ARG A 168 -5.98 4.63 -12.96
N TRP A 169 -4.95 5.47 -12.87
CA TRP A 169 -4.54 6.09 -11.60
C TRP A 169 -5.25 7.41 -11.28
N LEU A 170 -5.77 8.12 -12.27
CA LEU A 170 -6.47 9.41 -12.06
C LEU A 170 -7.56 9.32 -10.96
N PRO A 171 -8.48 8.34 -10.95
CA PRO A 171 -9.51 8.26 -9.91
C PRO A 171 -8.96 8.05 -8.49
N ILE A 172 -7.76 7.48 -8.37
CA ILE A 172 -7.07 7.26 -7.09
C ILE A 172 -6.41 8.56 -6.64
N LEU A 173 -5.79 9.29 -7.56
CA LEU A 173 -5.11 10.56 -7.29
C LEU A 173 -6.07 11.70 -6.98
N ASP A 174 -7.30 11.63 -7.49
CA ASP A 174 -8.36 12.62 -7.25
C ASP A 174 -9.08 12.43 -5.90
N ALA A 175 -8.89 11.30 -5.22
CA ALA A 175 -9.54 10.95 -3.95
C ALA A 175 -8.82 11.54 -2.74
#